data_5b68921104b7b6ccf181c9868d294546
#
_entry.id   5b68921104b7b6ccf181c9868d294546
#
_cell.length_a   1.000
_cell.length_b   1.000
_cell.length_c   1.000
_cell.angle_alpha   90.00
_cell.angle_beta   90.00
_cell.angle_gamma   90.00
#
_symmetry.space_group_name_H-M   'P 1'
#
loop_
_entity.id
_entity.type
_entity.pdbx_description
1 polymer ?
#
loop_
_entity_poly.entity_id
_entity_poly.type
_entity_poly.pdbx_seq_one_letter_code
_entity_poly.pdbx_strand_id
1 'polypeptide(L)'
;MTRIDIFSGFLGAGKTTLIRKLINEGYRDRKLVLIENEFGEIAIDGGFLKDAGVEITEMNSGCICCTLVGDFTKALKKVMDDYAPDCILIEPSGVGKLSDVTRAVECVEGAHIGAKVTVVDAGKCRMYMRNFGEFFNDQVENADLIVMSRTDIVPEAKVQAAAGMLRGLNPNAGLITTQLDRISGAQILEAMDKNGLKAQMEELEHEHHEHRHHDDDGERACGCHDHDHEHRHHDEDGECACGCHDHDHEHHHHHHHADEIFTSWGTETPHKFTETGLRRILEALDENAVYGTILRAKGIVDASDGDWLYFDYTPGEYDVRRGSAAVTGRFCVIGSKLNEKALKELFEVE
;
A
#
# COMPACT_ATOMS: atom_id res chain seq x y z
N MET A 1 -8.55 -0.29 -23.68
CA MET A 1 -8.40 -0.66 -22.24
C MET A 1 -7.53 0.39 -21.60
N THR A 2 -7.96 0.96 -20.49
CA THR A 2 -7.20 1.96 -19.73
C THR A 2 -6.13 1.28 -18.91
N ARG A 3 -4.88 1.73 -19.02
CA ARG A 3 -3.77 1.25 -18.21
C ARG A 3 -3.88 1.79 -16.78
N ILE A 4 -3.63 0.95 -15.79
CA ILE A 4 -3.58 1.33 -14.38
C ILE A 4 -2.24 0.95 -13.79
N ASP A 5 -1.49 1.94 -13.29
CA ASP A 5 -0.24 1.73 -12.58
C ASP A 5 -0.45 2.03 -11.08
N ILE A 6 -0.07 1.08 -10.21
CA ILE A 6 -0.29 1.15 -8.76
C ILE A 6 1.04 1.46 -8.07
N PHE A 7 1.07 2.52 -7.25
CA PHE A 7 2.24 2.97 -6.50
C PHE A 7 2.05 2.77 -5.00
N SER A 8 2.38 1.59 -4.52
CA SER A 8 2.33 1.23 -3.11
C SER A 8 3.63 1.56 -2.38
N GLY A 9 3.64 1.33 -1.09
CA GLY A 9 4.78 1.56 -0.20
C GLY A 9 4.35 2.18 1.11
N PHE A 10 5.09 1.90 2.17
CA PHE A 10 4.73 2.30 3.52
C PHE A 10 4.71 3.83 3.70
N LEU A 11 4.14 4.31 4.82
CA LEU A 11 4.02 5.74 5.11
C LEU A 11 5.41 6.42 5.07
N GLY A 12 5.50 7.56 4.39
CA GLY A 12 6.75 8.33 4.27
C GLY A 12 7.83 7.70 3.39
N ALA A 13 7.55 6.59 2.69
CA ALA A 13 8.52 5.93 1.80
C ALA A 13 8.91 6.75 0.56
N GLY A 14 8.16 7.80 0.21
CA GLY A 14 8.47 8.66 -0.94
C GLY A 14 7.65 8.36 -2.20
N LYS A 15 6.47 7.74 -2.07
CA LYS A 15 5.54 7.44 -3.18
C LYS A 15 5.22 8.68 -4.01
N THR A 16 4.71 9.72 -3.38
CA THR A 16 4.36 10.98 -4.04
C THR A 16 5.55 11.62 -4.76
N THR A 17 6.77 11.50 -4.21
CA THR A 17 8.01 11.99 -4.86
C THR A 17 8.29 11.22 -6.15
N LEU A 18 8.16 9.89 -6.13
CA LEU A 18 8.33 9.05 -7.32
C LEU A 18 7.26 9.36 -8.36
N ILE A 19 5.99 9.44 -7.96
CA ILE A 19 4.87 9.75 -8.86
C ILE A 19 5.09 11.10 -9.55
N ARG A 20 5.46 12.15 -8.82
CA ARG A 20 5.79 13.48 -9.40
C ARG A 20 6.89 13.39 -10.43
N LYS A 21 7.96 12.66 -10.14
CA LYS A 21 9.07 12.47 -11.09
C LYS A 21 8.58 11.77 -12.36
N LEU A 22 7.79 10.72 -12.23
CA LEU A 22 7.24 9.98 -13.37
C LEU A 22 6.27 10.84 -14.21
N ILE A 23 5.39 11.62 -13.58
CA ILE A 23 4.50 12.56 -14.28
C ILE A 23 5.33 13.55 -15.11
N ASN A 24 6.37 14.14 -14.52
CA ASN A 24 7.17 15.17 -15.18
C ASN A 24 8.13 14.63 -16.25
N GLU A 25 8.61 13.39 -16.12
CA GLU A 25 9.69 12.87 -16.95
C GLU A 25 9.30 11.63 -17.77
N GLY A 26 8.33 10.83 -17.31
CA GLY A 26 7.97 9.53 -17.89
C GLY A 26 6.65 9.55 -18.66
N TYR A 27 5.59 10.08 -18.08
CA TYR A 27 4.24 10.04 -18.64
C TYR A 27 3.88 11.25 -19.52
N ARG A 28 4.88 11.94 -20.07
CA ARG A 28 4.65 13.09 -20.95
C ARG A 28 3.74 12.71 -22.11
N ASP A 29 2.87 13.63 -22.48
CA ASP A 29 1.92 13.50 -23.59
C ASP A 29 0.83 12.43 -23.42
N ARG A 30 0.64 11.90 -22.20
CA ARG A 30 -0.47 11.00 -21.88
C ARG A 30 -1.52 11.73 -21.07
N LYS A 31 -2.78 11.40 -21.33
CA LYS A 31 -3.89 11.88 -20.50
C LYS A 31 -3.94 11.06 -19.22
N LEU A 32 -3.51 11.68 -18.12
CA LEU A 32 -3.36 11.02 -16.83
C LEU A 32 -4.48 11.42 -15.87
N VAL A 33 -4.90 10.47 -15.05
CA VAL A 33 -5.64 10.69 -13.83
C VAL A 33 -4.85 10.10 -12.68
N LEU A 34 -4.69 10.86 -11.59
CA LEU A 34 -4.11 10.37 -10.34
C LEU A 34 -5.22 10.20 -9.30
N ILE A 35 -5.30 9.00 -8.73
CA ILE A 35 -6.18 8.68 -7.62
C ILE A 35 -5.32 8.52 -6.37
N GLU A 36 -5.46 9.46 -5.44
CA GLU A 36 -4.78 9.43 -4.14
C GLU A 36 -5.77 8.97 -3.07
N ASN A 37 -5.36 8.02 -2.25
CA ASN A 37 -6.11 7.58 -1.09
C ASN A 37 -5.23 7.70 0.16
N GLU A 38 -5.47 8.73 0.96
CA GLU A 38 -4.79 8.92 2.23
C GLU A 38 -5.58 8.32 3.39
N PHE A 39 -4.84 7.70 4.33
CA PHE A 39 -5.39 7.23 5.59
C PHE A 39 -5.54 8.41 6.54
N GLY A 40 -6.80 8.77 6.90
CA GLY A 40 -7.12 9.87 7.81
C GLY A 40 -8.20 10.82 7.25
N GLU A 41 -8.88 11.53 8.13
CA GLU A 41 -10.02 12.41 7.79
C GLU A 41 -9.61 13.76 7.15
N ILE A 42 -8.30 14.06 7.04
CA ILE A 42 -7.82 15.38 6.60
C ILE A 42 -6.87 15.23 5.42
N ALA A 43 -7.35 15.56 4.21
CA ALA A 43 -6.53 15.64 3.01
C ALA A 43 -5.61 16.89 3.05
N ILE A 44 -4.30 16.71 3.02
CA ILE A 44 -3.32 17.80 3.08
C ILE A 44 -2.55 17.98 1.76
N ASP A 45 -2.46 16.95 0.91
CA ASP A 45 -1.55 16.91 -0.26
C ASP A 45 -2.15 17.37 -1.60
N GLY A 46 -3.47 17.55 -1.74
CA GLY A 46 -4.18 17.84 -3.00
C GLY A 46 -3.82 19.15 -3.74
N GLY A 47 -2.90 19.96 -3.21
CA GLY A 47 -2.50 21.25 -3.81
C GLY A 47 -1.34 21.19 -4.81
N PHE A 48 -0.48 20.17 -4.74
CA PHE A 48 0.84 20.23 -5.40
C PHE A 48 0.90 19.72 -6.85
N LEU A 49 -0.07 18.91 -7.30
CA LEU A 49 -0.03 18.28 -8.64
C LEU A 49 -0.94 18.97 -9.67
N LYS A 50 -1.82 19.86 -9.24
CA LYS A 50 -2.73 20.62 -10.13
C LYS A 50 -2.01 21.45 -11.19
N ASP A 51 -0.78 21.87 -10.90
CA ASP A 51 0.00 22.70 -11.83
C ASP A 51 0.59 21.91 -13.03
N ALA A 52 0.57 20.57 -12.98
CA ALA A 52 1.12 19.72 -14.03
C ALA A 52 0.10 19.33 -15.13
N GLY A 53 -1.14 19.82 -15.06
CA GLY A 53 -2.21 19.47 -16.03
C GLY A 53 -2.78 18.06 -15.85
N VAL A 54 -2.53 17.43 -14.69
CA VAL A 54 -3.05 16.13 -14.33
C VAL A 54 -4.37 16.30 -13.58
N GLU A 55 -5.42 15.58 -13.99
CA GLU A 55 -6.65 15.52 -13.24
C GLU A 55 -6.43 14.71 -11.95
N ILE A 56 -6.65 15.33 -10.81
CA ILE A 56 -6.50 14.71 -9.49
C ILE A 56 -7.88 14.39 -8.95
N THR A 57 -8.13 13.14 -8.64
CA THR A 57 -9.34 12.71 -7.96
C THR A 57 -8.97 12.22 -6.56
N GLU A 58 -9.29 13.02 -5.56
CA GLU A 58 -9.15 12.64 -4.15
C GLU A 58 -10.33 11.76 -3.75
N MET A 59 -10.06 10.57 -3.21
CA MET A 59 -11.09 9.70 -2.64
C MET A 59 -11.07 9.81 -1.12
N ASN A 60 -11.97 10.63 -0.57
CA ASN A 60 -12.06 10.91 0.87
C ASN A 60 -12.87 9.87 1.67
N SER A 61 -13.18 8.70 1.10
CA SER A 61 -14.09 7.71 1.70
C SER A 61 -13.37 6.47 2.19
N GLY A 62 -12.56 6.59 3.26
CA GLY A 62 -11.90 5.43 3.88
C GLY A 62 -10.77 4.80 3.06
N CYS A 63 -10.05 3.81 3.61
CA CYS A 63 -9.05 3.05 2.86
C CYS A 63 -9.70 2.27 1.71
N ILE A 64 -9.04 2.19 0.54
CA ILE A 64 -9.46 1.30 -0.58
C ILE A 64 -9.64 -0.14 -0.08
N CYS A 65 -8.85 -0.55 0.90
CA CYS A 65 -8.92 -1.88 1.53
C CYS A 65 -10.12 -2.07 2.47
N CYS A 66 -10.77 -1.00 2.95
CA CYS A 66 -11.81 -1.05 3.97
C CYS A 66 -13.19 -0.64 3.46
N THR A 67 -13.25 0.22 2.45
CA THR A 67 -14.50 0.53 1.74
C THR A 67 -14.77 -0.62 0.78
N LEU A 68 -15.94 -1.24 0.89
CA LEU A 68 -16.40 -2.34 0.03
C LEU A 68 -15.81 -2.23 -1.38
N VAL A 69 -15.08 -3.24 -1.83
CA VAL A 69 -14.46 -3.36 -3.17
C VAL A 69 -15.38 -2.81 -4.27
N GLY A 70 -16.70 -2.98 -4.09
CA GLY A 70 -17.72 -2.47 -5.01
C GLY A 70 -17.81 -0.96 -5.16
N ASP A 71 -17.49 -0.16 -4.15
CA ASP A 71 -17.58 1.31 -4.26
C ASP A 71 -16.33 1.87 -4.93
N PHE A 72 -15.16 1.29 -4.67
CA PHE A 72 -13.92 1.64 -5.39
C PHE A 72 -14.02 1.28 -6.88
N THR A 73 -14.51 0.08 -7.21
CA THR A 73 -14.71 -0.37 -8.60
C THR A 73 -15.67 0.56 -9.36
N LYS A 74 -16.77 0.99 -8.73
CA LYS A 74 -17.71 1.95 -9.32
C LYS A 74 -17.06 3.33 -9.54
N ALA A 75 -16.31 3.82 -8.55
CA ALA A 75 -15.61 5.10 -8.64
C ALA A 75 -14.56 5.08 -9.74
N LEU A 76 -13.78 4.01 -9.86
CA LEU A 76 -12.77 3.83 -10.90
C LEU A 76 -13.42 3.76 -12.29
N LYS A 77 -14.53 3.02 -12.44
CA LYS A 77 -15.28 2.99 -13.70
C LYS A 77 -15.81 4.36 -14.09
N LYS A 78 -16.36 5.12 -13.12
CA LYS A 78 -16.81 6.49 -13.35
C LYS A 78 -15.68 7.40 -13.83
N VAL A 79 -14.50 7.32 -13.23
CA VAL A 79 -13.32 8.08 -13.67
C VAL A 79 -12.93 7.72 -15.11
N MET A 80 -12.97 6.44 -15.46
CA MET A 80 -12.70 5.99 -16.83
C MET A 80 -13.74 6.53 -17.83
N ASP A 81 -15.01 6.51 -17.48
CA ASP A 81 -16.11 6.98 -18.33
C ASP A 81 -16.09 8.51 -18.50
N ASP A 82 -15.87 9.26 -17.40
CA ASP A 82 -15.91 10.73 -17.39
C ASP A 82 -14.68 11.36 -18.05
N TYR A 83 -13.50 10.77 -17.84
CA TYR A 83 -12.23 11.35 -18.28
C TYR A 83 -11.61 10.63 -19.48
N ALA A 84 -11.97 9.37 -19.78
CA ALA A 84 -11.34 8.55 -20.82
C ALA A 84 -9.79 8.70 -20.84
N PRO A 85 -9.10 8.39 -19.72
CA PRO A 85 -7.66 8.56 -19.59
C PRO A 85 -6.88 7.48 -20.33
N ASP A 86 -5.66 7.81 -20.78
CA ASP A 86 -4.71 6.84 -21.31
C ASP A 86 -4.13 5.96 -20.19
N CYS A 87 -3.91 6.57 -19.01
CA CYS A 87 -3.38 5.89 -17.85
C CYS A 87 -3.95 6.48 -16.55
N ILE A 88 -4.25 5.62 -15.60
CA ILE A 88 -4.61 5.98 -14.22
C ILE A 88 -3.47 5.56 -13.30
N LEU A 89 -2.98 6.49 -12.49
CA LEU A 89 -2.03 6.25 -11.43
C LEU A 89 -2.82 6.13 -10.13
N ILE A 90 -2.60 5.06 -9.37
CA ILE A 90 -3.25 4.86 -8.07
C ILE A 90 -2.17 4.91 -6.99
N GLU A 91 -2.28 5.86 -6.06
CA GLU A 91 -1.51 5.88 -4.82
C GLU A 91 -2.41 5.42 -3.67
N PRO A 92 -2.40 4.13 -3.28
CA PRO A 92 -3.16 3.66 -2.14
C PRO A 92 -2.56 4.17 -0.83
N SER A 93 -3.34 4.08 0.25
CA SER A 93 -2.86 4.35 1.61
C SER A 93 -1.57 3.59 1.91
N GLY A 94 -0.61 4.26 2.57
CA GLY A 94 0.68 3.66 2.92
C GLY A 94 0.60 2.49 3.89
N VAL A 95 -0.56 2.21 4.47
CA VAL A 95 -0.82 1.05 5.34
C VAL A 95 -1.73 0.00 4.68
N GLY A 96 -2.15 0.20 3.42
CA GLY A 96 -2.95 -0.75 2.67
C GLY A 96 -2.13 -1.92 2.12
N LYS A 97 -2.78 -3.07 1.92
CA LYS A 97 -2.20 -4.21 1.20
C LYS A 97 -2.27 -3.96 -0.30
N LEU A 98 -1.17 -4.24 -1.01
CA LEU A 98 -1.12 -4.11 -2.47
C LEU A 98 -2.00 -5.16 -3.14
N SER A 99 -2.07 -6.37 -2.57
CA SER A 99 -2.94 -7.45 -3.03
C SER A 99 -4.42 -7.08 -3.05
N ASP A 100 -4.90 -6.30 -2.07
CA ASP A 100 -6.30 -5.87 -2.01
C ASP A 100 -6.63 -4.86 -3.10
N VAL A 101 -5.73 -3.90 -3.34
CA VAL A 101 -5.87 -2.90 -4.40
C VAL A 101 -5.82 -3.56 -5.78
N THR A 102 -4.91 -4.52 -5.96
CA THR A 102 -4.77 -5.31 -7.19
C THR A 102 -6.09 -6.01 -7.52
N ARG A 103 -6.65 -6.78 -6.59
CA ARG A 103 -7.95 -7.45 -6.76
C ARG A 103 -9.09 -6.50 -7.08
N ALA A 104 -9.11 -5.33 -6.45
CA ALA A 104 -10.15 -4.35 -6.70
C ALA A 104 -10.07 -3.77 -8.13
N VAL A 105 -8.87 -3.57 -8.67
CA VAL A 105 -8.63 -3.11 -10.05
C VAL A 105 -8.98 -4.19 -11.07
N GLU A 106 -8.64 -5.46 -10.80
CA GLU A 106 -8.94 -6.60 -11.68
C GLU A 106 -10.44 -6.80 -11.90
N CYS A 107 -11.28 -6.39 -10.94
CA CYS A 107 -12.74 -6.40 -11.08
C CYS A 107 -13.31 -5.31 -12.01
N VAL A 108 -12.48 -4.39 -12.54
CA VAL A 108 -12.94 -3.26 -13.35
C VAL A 108 -12.86 -3.58 -14.84
N GLU A 109 -14.03 -3.75 -15.46
CA GLU A 109 -14.11 -3.98 -16.90
C GLU A 109 -13.53 -2.82 -17.72
N GLY A 110 -12.68 -3.12 -18.67
CA GLY A 110 -12.04 -2.13 -19.54
C GLY A 110 -10.72 -1.57 -19.00
N ALA A 111 -10.32 -1.95 -17.79
CA ALA A 111 -9.02 -1.66 -17.19
C ALA A 111 -8.03 -2.82 -17.37
N HIS A 112 -6.74 -2.54 -17.27
CA HIS A 112 -5.69 -3.54 -17.10
C HIS A 112 -4.58 -2.97 -16.22
N ILE A 113 -3.97 -3.80 -15.38
CA ILE A 113 -2.83 -3.41 -14.55
C ILE A 113 -1.59 -3.35 -15.46
N GLY A 114 -0.92 -2.20 -15.49
CA GLY A 114 0.32 -1.99 -16.22
C GLY A 114 1.53 -2.39 -15.37
N ALA A 115 1.63 -1.84 -14.17
CA ALA A 115 2.69 -2.17 -13.21
C ALA A 115 2.25 -1.96 -11.76
N LYS A 116 2.76 -2.81 -10.87
CA LYS A 116 2.63 -2.70 -9.40
C LYS A 116 4.00 -2.30 -8.84
N VAL A 117 4.11 -1.06 -8.39
CA VAL A 117 5.36 -0.49 -7.89
C VAL A 117 5.30 -0.30 -6.38
N THR A 118 6.29 -0.80 -5.66
CA THR A 118 6.40 -0.57 -4.21
C THR A 118 7.62 0.27 -3.89
N VAL A 119 7.39 1.42 -3.24
CA VAL A 119 8.47 2.30 -2.78
C VAL A 119 8.87 1.93 -1.36
N VAL A 120 10.17 1.69 -1.13
CA VAL A 120 10.70 1.27 0.16
C VAL A 120 11.79 2.21 0.64
N ASP A 121 11.62 2.79 1.83
CA ASP A 121 12.66 3.53 2.53
C ASP A 121 13.78 2.58 2.97
N ALA A 122 14.97 2.73 2.40
CA ALA A 122 16.13 1.88 2.70
C ALA A 122 16.53 1.89 4.18
N GLY A 123 16.32 3.02 4.87
CA GLY A 123 16.65 3.18 6.28
C GLY A 123 15.67 2.50 7.24
N LYS A 124 14.39 2.40 6.84
CA LYS A 124 13.28 1.93 7.68
C LYS A 124 12.80 0.51 7.32
N CYS A 125 13.28 -0.07 6.23
CA CYS A 125 12.87 -1.38 5.72
C CYS A 125 12.81 -2.46 6.82
N ARG A 126 13.90 -2.66 7.57
CA ARG A 126 13.97 -3.66 8.64
C ARG A 126 12.96 -3.41 9.77
N MET A 127 12.73 -2.15 10.12
CA MET A 127 11.81 -1.75 11.17
C MET A 127 10.36 -2.07 10.76
N TYR A 128 9.96 -1.71 9.54
CA TYR A 128 8.62 -1.96 9.04
C TYR A 128 8.34 -3.44 8.83
N MET A 129 9.30 -4.19 8.29
CA MET A 129 9.19 -5.64 8.15
C MET A 129 8.96 -6.34 9.48
N ARG A 130 9.65 -5.89 10.55
CA ARG A 130 9.52 -6.47 11.89
C ARG A 130 8.21 -6.11 12.59
N ASN A 131 7.79 -4.85 12.50
CA ASN A 131 6.69 -4.33 13.30
C ASN A 131 5.34 -4.42 12.59
N PHE A 132 5.35 -4.41 11.26
CA PHE A 132 4.16 -4.32 10.41
C PHE A 132 4.27 -5.26 9.20
N GLY A 133 4.89 -6.44 9.42
CA GLY A 133 5.21 -7.39 8.36
C GLY A 133 4.02 -7.81 7.51
N GLU A 134 2.82 -7.95 8.09
CA GLU A 134 1.61 -8.29 7.36
C GLU A 134 1.32 -7.34 6.19
N PHE A 135 1.47 -6.03 6.41
CA PHE A 135 1.19 -5.02 5.39
C PHE A 135 2.42 -4.72 4.53
N PHE A 136 3.58 -4.55 5.19
CA PHE A 136 4.81 -4.24 4.49
C PHE A 136 5.25 -5.39 3.57
N ASN A 137 5.17 -6.64 4.04
CA ASN A 137 5.56 -7.80 3.23
C ASN A 137 4.61 -7.99 2.06
N ASP A 138 3.28 -7.86 2.28
CA ASP A 138 2.30 -7.91 1.18
C ASP A 138 2.61 -6.90 0.08
N GLN A 139 2.95 -5.65 0.44
CA GLN A 139 3.33 -4.62 -0.53
C GLN A 139 4.58 -5.01 -1.33
N VAL A 140 5.55 -5.68 -0.70
CA VAL A 140 6.80 -6.12 -1.35
C VAL A 140 6.57 -7.38 -2.19
N GLU A 141 5.88 -8.37 -1.65
CA GLU A 141 5.62 -9.67 -2.28
C GLU A 141 4.79 -9.54 -3.56
N ASN A 142 3.83 -8.62 -3.59
CA ASN A 142 2.95 -8.38 -4.73
C ASN A 142 3.46 -7.33 -5.72
N ALA A 143 4.66 -6.77 -5.53
CA ALA A 143 5.24 -5.79 -6.44
C ALA A 143 5.90 -6.42 -7.66
N ASP A 144 5.72 -5.80 -8.84
CA ASP A 144 6.50 -6.12 -10.05
C ASP A 144 7.83 -5.38 -10.03
N LEU A 145 7.84 -4.16 -9.43
CA LEU A 145 9.03 -3.32 -9.30
C LEU A 145 9.11 -2.73 -7.89
N ILE A 146 10.27 -2.84 -7.27
CA ILE A 146 10.58 -2.22 -5.98
C ILE A 146 11.56 -1.07 -6.23
N VAL A 147 11.22 0.13 -5.74
CA VAL A 147 12.07 1.31 -5.82
C VAL A 147 12.54 1.68 -4.42
N MET A 148 13.83 1.58 -4.16
CA MET A 148 14.41 1.99 -2.87
C MET A 148 14.62 3.49 -2.86
N SER A 149 14.04 4.16 -1.89
CA SER A 149 14.20 5.60 -1.63
C SER A 149 15.26 5.85 -0.56
N ARG A 150 15.73 7.11 -0.46
CA ARG A 150 16.69 7.59 0.54
C ARG A 150 18.05 6.87 0.51
N THR A 151 18.38 6.28 -0.62
CA THR A 151 19.66 5.58 -0.83
C THR A 151 20.86 6.54 -0.87
N ASP A 152 20.60 7.84 -0.96
CA ASP A 152 21.58 8.93 -0.90
C ASP A 152 22.04 9.27 0.52
N ILE A 153 21.16 9.14 1.50
CA ILE A 153 21.43 9.52 2.91
C ILE A 153 21.65 8.32 3.84
N VAL A 154 21.23 7.12 3.40
CA VAL A 154 21.38 5.89 4.17
C VAL A 154 22.75 5.25 3.88
N PRO A 155 23.52 4.80 4.90
CA PRO A 155 24.79 4.12 4.67
C PRO A 155 24.67 2.93 3.73
N GLU A 156 25.61 2.77 2.80
CA GLU A 156 25.58 1.72 1.76
C GLU A 156 25.37 0.31 2.31
N ALA A 157 26.00 -0.03 3.43
CA ALA A 157 25.81 -1.32 4.09
C ALA A 157 24.34 -1.58 4.52
N LYS A 158 23.62 -0.52 4.93
CA LYS A 158 22.17 -0.63 5.24
C LYS A 158 21.33 -0.76 3.97
N VAL A 159 21.69 -0.05 2.91
CA VAL A 159 21.02 -0.16 1.60
C VAL A 159 21.18 -1.59 1.07
N GLN A 160 22.38 -2.16 1.10
CA GLN A 160 22.64 -3.54 0.68
C GLN A 160 21.88 -4.57 1.54
N ALA A 161 21.87 -4.37 2.87
CA ALA A 161 21.11 -5.25 3.77
C ALA A 161 19.61 -5.17 3.50
N ALA A 162 19.05 -3.99 3.26
CA ALA A 162 17.65 -3.81 2.88
C ALA A 162 17.34 -4.48 1.54
N ALA A 163 18.19 -4.29 0.54
CA ALA A 163 18.05 -4.96 -0.76
C ALA A 163 18.06 -6.50 -0.64
N GLY A 164 18.93 -7.05 0.22
CA GLY A 164 18.95 -8.49 0.51
C GLY A 164 17.66 -8.99 1.16
N MET A 165 17.09 -8.23 2.11
CA MET A 165 15.79 -8.56 2.74
C MET A 165 14.64 -8.52 1.73
N LEU A 166 14.60 -7.50 0.87
CA LEU A 166 13.56 -7.36 -0.18
C LEU A 166 13.64 -8.50 -1.20
N ARG A 167 14.85 -8.89 -1.61
CA ARG A 167 15.07 -10.04 -2.48
C ARG A 167 14.66 -11.37 -1.83
N GLY A 168 14.79 -11.47 -0.51
CA GLY A 168 14.30 -12.63 0.25
C GLY A 168 12.79 -12.77 0.25
N LEU A 169 12.05 -11.63 0.23
CA LEU A 169 10.59 -11.61 0.15
C LEU A 169 10.09 -11.76 -1.30
N ASN A 170 10.71 -11.05 -2.24
CA ASN A 170 10.31 -11.07 -3.65
C ASN A 170 11.54 -11.15 -4.55
N PRO A 171 11.96 -12.39 -4.92
CA PRO A 171 13.11 -12.59 -5.81
C PRO A 171 12.84 -12.17 -7.25
N ASN A 172 11.58 -12.12 -7.68
CA ASN A 172 11.17 -11.89 -9.07
C ASN A 172 11.00 -10.42 -9.42
N ALA A 173 10.66 -9.56 -8.46
CA ALA A 173 10.47 -8.14 -8.70
C ALA A 173 11.74 -7.47 -9.25
N GLY A 174 11.56 -6.50 -10.14
CA GLY A 174 12.62 -5.55 -10.44
C GLY A 174 13.05 -4.82 -9.17
N LEU A 175 14.32 -4.43 -9.04
CA LEU A 175 14.78 -3.67 -7.87
C LEU A 175 15.65 -2.50 -8.33
N ILE A 176 15.20 -1.27 -8.06
CA ILE A 176 15.96 -0.05 -8.29
C ILE A 176 16.55 0.41 -6.96
N THR A 177 17.87 0.42 -6.86
CA THR A 177 18.64 0.94 -5.71
C THR A 177 19.31 2.26 -6.00
N THR A 178 19.26 2.72 -7.26
CA THR A 178 19.84 3.98 -7.71
C THR A 178 19.05 5.14 -7.09
N GLN A 179 19.77 6.17 -6.66
CA GLN A 179 19.20 7.42 -6.16
C GLN A 179 18.22 8.01 -7.17
N LEU A 180 17.06 8.47 -6.70
CA LEU A 180 16.00 8.97 -7.59
C LEU A 180 16.39 10.21 -8.42
N ASP A 181 17.35 10.99 -7.98
CA ASP A 181 17.90 12.14 -8.71
C ASP A 181 18.84 11.73 -9.84
N ARG A 182 19.40 10.52 -9.79
CA ARG A 182 20.36 9.98 -10.78
C ARG A 182 19.74 9.05 -11.83
N ILE A 183 18.49 8.68 -11.68
CA ILE A 183 17.75 7.87 -12.64
C ILE A 183 16.62 8.70 -13.24
N SER A 184 16.45 8.67 -14.56
CA SER A 184 15.36 9.41 -15.20
C SER A 184 14.01 8.72 -15.02
N GLY A 185 12.90 9.49 -15.07
CA GLY A 185 11.57 8.94 -15.05
C GLY A 185 11.30 7.98 -16.22
N ALA A 186 11.90 8.24 -17.39
CA ALA A 186 11.79 7.35 -18.55
C ALA A 186 12.44 5.97 -18.30
N GLN A 187 13.61 5.93 -17.64
CA GLN A 187 14.26 4.67 -17.26
C GLN A 187 13.45 3.87 -16.23
N ILE A 188 12.82 4.58 -15.27
CA ILE A 188 11.95 3.94 -14.29
C ILE A 188 10.71 3.36 -15.00
N LEU A 189 10.09 4.12 -15.91
CA LEU A 189 8.94 3.65 -16.68
C LEU A 189 9.29 2.43 -17.56
N GLU A 190 10.46 2.42 -18.19
CA GLU A 190 10.95 1.24 -18.92
C GLU A 190 11.13 0.02 -18.02
N ALA A 191 11.61 0.22 -16.79
CA ALA A 191 11.74 -0.86 -15.80
C ALA A 191 10.36 -1.36 -15.35
N MET A 192 9.38 -0.47 -15.18
CA MET A 192 7.99 -0.84 -14.88
C MET A 192 7.40 -1.71 -15.99
N ASP A 193 7.52 -1.28 -17.25
CA ASP A 193 6.97 -2.00 -18.40
C ASP A 193 7.59 -3.39 -18.58
N LYS A 194 8.90 -3.54 -18.40
CA LYS A 194 9.59 -4.83 -18.52
C LYS A 194 9.20 -5.82 -17.44
N ASN A 195 9.08 -5.35 -16.19
CA ASN A 195 8.75 -6.22 -15.07
C ASN A 195 7.25 -6.54 -15.02
N GLY A 196 6.38 -5.60 -15.40
CA GLY A 196 4.95 -5.84 -15.54
C GLY A 196 4.64 -6.90 -16.61
N LEU A 197 5.28 -6.83 -17.78
CA LEU A 197 5.14 -7.84 -18.84
C LEU A 197 5.64 -9.22 -18.39
N LYS A 198 6.75 -9.28 -17.66
CA LYS A 198 7.27 -10.55 -17.14
C LYS A 198 6.31 -11.19 -16.16
N ALA A 199 5.74 -10.42 -15.22
CA ALA A 199 4.75 -10.92 -14.28
C ALA A 199 3.49 -11.45 -14.98
N GLN A 200 2.95 -10.73 -15.97
CA GLN A 200 1.80 -11.18 -16.76
C GLN A 200 2.09 -12.49 -17.52
N MET A 201 3.30 -12.66 -18.05
CA MET A 201 3.68 -13.90 -18.73
C MET A 201 3.77 -15.08 -17.76
N GLU A 202 4.33 -14.87 -16.56
CA GLU A 202 4.42 -15.88 -15.52
C GLU A 202 3.02 -16.31 -15.02
N GLU A 203 2.08 -15.36 -14.84
CA GLU A 203 0.69 -15.64 -14.49
C GLU A 203 -0.01 -16.51 -15.57
N LEU A 204 0.13 -16.17 -16.84
CA LEU A 204 -0.43 -16.94 -17.95
C LEU A 204 0.15 -18.36 -18.05
N GLU A 205 1.45 -18.54 -17.75
CA GLU A 205 2.08 -19.86 -17.72
C GLU A 205 1.54 -20.71 -16.56
N HIS A 206 1.26 -20.12 -15.39
CA HIS A 206 0.64 -20.82 -14.25
C HIS A 206 -0.80 -21.26 -14.55
N GLU A 207 -1.63 -20.41 -15.13
CA GLU A 207 -2.99 -20.77 -15.53
C GLU A 207 -3.01 -21.94 -16.54
N HIS A 208 -2.06 -21.96 -17.49
CA HIS A 208 -1.91 -23.07 -18.46
C HIS A 208 -1.46 -24.38 -17.82
N HIS A 209 -0.76 -24.34 -16.69
CA HIS A 209 -0.37 -25.54 -15.97
C HIS A 209 -1.50 -26.14 -15.14
N GLU A 210 -2.36 -25.34 -14.55
CA GLU A 210 -3.53 -25.82 -13.79
C GLU A 210 -4.58 -26.49 -14.69
N HIS A 211 -4.78 -26.00 -15.92
CA HIS A 211 -5.72 -26.61 -16.88
C HIS A 211 -5.20 -27.91 -17.54
N ARG A 212 -3.92 -28.26 -17.44
CA ARG A 212 -3.37 -29.49 -18.03
C ARG A 212 -3.49 -30.73 -17.16
N HIS A 213 -3.92 -30.63 -15.92
CA HIS A 213 -4.04 -31.78 -15.01
C HIS A 213 -5.42 -32.44 -14.99
N HIS A 214 -6.38 -32.02 -15.84
CA HIS A 214 -7.73 -32.61 -15.86
C HIS A 214 -8.08 -33.47 -17.07
N ASP A 215 -7.17 -33.65 -18.05
CA ASP A 215 -7.43 -34.45 -19.24
C ASP A 215 -6.37 -35.56 -19.44
N ASP A 216 -6.22 -36.46 -18.45
CA ASP A 216 -5.55 -37.75 -18.70
C ASP A 216 -6.34 -38.89 -18.03
N ASP A 217 -7.51 -39.19 -18.60
CA ASP A 217 -8.24 -40.42 -18.36
C ASP A 217 -7.53 -41.58 -19.06
N GLY A 218 -6.34 -41.90 -18.60
CA GLY A 218 -5.62 -43.11 -18.96
C GLY A 218 -6.12 -44.27 -18.11
N GLU A 219 -6.96 -45.15 -18.69
CA GLU A 219 -7.34 -46.46 -18.15
C GLU A 219 -6.12 -47.20 -17.61
N ARG A 220 -5.98 -47.29 -16.28
CA ARG A 220 -5.14 -48.25 -15.59
C ARG A 220 -6.03 -49.26 -14.89
N ALA A 221 -6.13 -50.44 -15.49
CA ALA A 221 -6.71 -51.63 -14.90
C ALA A 221 -6.12 -51.90 -13.52
N CYS A 222 -6.88 -51.67 -12.47
CA CYS A 222 -6.59 -52.15 -11.12
C CYS A 222 -6.97 -53.63 -11.02
N GLY A 223 -5.97 -54.51 -10.93
CA GLY A 223 -6.17 -55.89 -10.54
C GLY A 223 -6.60 -55.98 -9.07
N CYS A 224 -7.88 -56.13 -8.82
CA CYS A 224 -8.42 -56.39 -7.50
C CYS A 224 -8.36 -57.88 -7.25
N HIS A 225 -7.64 -58.30 -6.22
CA HIS A 225 -7.75 -59.65 -5.66
C HIS A 225 -9.08 -59.80 -4.90
N ASP A 226 -9.83 -60.85 -5.25
CA ASP A 226 -11.01 -61.30 -4.55
C ASP A 226 -10.70 -61.65 -3.09
N HIS A 227 -11.39 -61.01 -2.16
CA HIS A 227 -11.61 -61.52 -0.83
C HIS A 227 -13.12 -61.44 -0.53
N ASP A 228 -13.78 -62.58 -0.56
CA ASP A 228 -15.12 -62.80 -0.08
C ASP A 228 -15.22 -62.42 1.39
N HIS A 229 -16.08 -61.44 1.70
CA HIS A 229 -16.67 -61.27 3.02
C HIS A 229 -18.18 -60.98 2.86
N GLU A 230 -18.93 -61.98 3.35
CA GLU A 230 -20.40 -61.89 3.52
C GLU A 230 -20.80 -60.73 4.38
N HIS A 231 -21.58 -59.81 3.81
CA HIS A 231 -22.29 -58.76 4.56
C HIS A 231 -23.74 -59.15 4.82
N ARG A 232 -24.04 -59.38 6.09
CA ARG A 232 -25.41 -59.43 6.61
C ARG A 232 -26.00 -58.02 6.62
N HIS A 233 -27.17 -57.92 5.98
CA HIS A 233 -28.05 -56.76 6.08
C HIS A 233 -28.63 -56.62 7.49
N HIS A 234 -28.53 -55.43 8.07
CA HIS A 234 -29.42 -54.94 9.11
C HIS A 234 -29.86 -53.54 8.76
N ASP A 235 -31.17 -53.36 8.93
CA ASP A 235 -31.99 -52.24 8.49
C ASP A 235 -31.85 -51.00 9.36
N GLU A 236 -32.23 -49.88 8.75
CA GLU A 236 -32.76 -48.65 9.33
C GLU A 236 -31.83 -47.81 10.23
N ASP A 237 -31.48 -46.73 9.64
CA ASP A 237 -31.07 -45.37 10.07
C ASP A 237 -29.73 -44.95 9.49
N GLY A 238 -29.85 -44.01 8.54
CA GLY A 238 -28.77 -43.58 7.67
C GLY A 238 -27.67 -42.78 8.34
N GLU A 239 -26.63 -43.43 8.83
CA GLU A 239 -25.31 -42.81 9.04
C GLU A 239 -24.25 -43.72 8.42
N CYS A 240 -23.58 -43.19 7.41
CA CYS A 240 -22.52 -43.86 6.70
C CYS A 240 -21.27 -43.90 7.58
N ALA A 241 -20.97 -45.08 8.15
CA ALA A 241 -19.74 -45.30 8.96
C ALA A 241 -18.54 -45.65 8.08
N CYS A 242 -18.26 -44.86 7.02
CA CYS A 242 -16.95 -44.83 6.39
C CYS A 242 -16.23 -43.63 6.96
N GLY A 243 -15.23 -43.86 7.82
CA GLY A 243 -14.43 -42.82 8.47
C GLY A 243 -13.53 -42.08 7.49
N CYS A 244 -14.10 -41.36 6.55
CA CYS A 244 -13.47 -40.30 5.81
C CYS A 244 -13.54 -39.07 6.67
N HIS A 245 -12.57 -38.92 7.58
CA HIS A 245 -12.30 -37.65 8.19
C HIS A 245 -11.67 -36.78 7.10
N ASP A 246 -12.49 -35.97 6.44
CA ASP A 246 -12.05 -34.75 5.79
C ASP A 246 -11.53 -33.86 6.92
N HIS A 247 -10.22 -33.86 7.09
CA HIS A 247 -9.54 -32.80 7.81
C HIS A 247 -9.50 -31.59 6.88
N ASP A 248 -10.63 -30.90 6.76
CA ASP A 248 -10.67 -29.49 6.38
C ASP A 248 -9.95 -28.74 7.50
N HIS A 249 -8.64 -28.64 7.37
CA HIS A 249 -7.88 -27.59 8.04
C HIS A 249 -8.24 -26.30 7.32
N GLU A 250 -9.40 -25.74 7.61
CA GLU A 250 -9.63 -24.33 7.40
C GLU A 250 -8.59 -23.59 8.23
N HIS A 251 -7.46 -23.28 7.63
CA HIS A 251 -6.58 -22.23 8.10
C HIS A 251 -7.36 -20.93 7.91
N HIS A 252 -8.15 -20.55 8.91
CA HIS A 252 -8.64 -19.20 9.07
C HIS A 252 -7.42 -18.32 9.25
N HIS A 253 -6.84 -17.87 8.14
CA HIS A 253 -5.97 -16.71 8.16
C HIS A 253 -6.89 -15.54 8.53
N HIS A 254 -6.83 -15.11 9.78
CA HIS A 254 -7.42 -13.84 10.19
C HIS A 254 -6.67 -12.74 9.43
N HIS A 255 -7.23 -12.33 8.29
CA HIS A 255 -6.77 -11.15 7.57
C HIS A 255 -7.21 -9.95 8.40
N HIS A 256 -6.28 -9.34 9.12
CA HIS A 256 -6.53 -8.06 9.78
C HIS A 256 -6.68 -6.99 8.69
N HIS A 257 -7.75 -6.21 8.79
CA HIS A 257 -7.89 -5.01 7.98
C HIS A 257 -6.97 -3.91 8.54
N ALA A 258 -6.48 -3.03 7.67
CA ALA A 258 -5.56 -1.96 8.08
C ALA A 258 -6.15 -1.10 9.21
N ASP A 259 -7.46 -0.85 9.19
CA ASP A 259 -8.18 -0.05 10.21
C ASP A 259 -8.26 -0.73 11.58
N GLU A 260 -8.05 -2.05 11.67
CA GLU A 260 -8.00 -2.76 12.95
C GLU A 260 -6.65 -2.56 13.67
N ILE A 261 -5.59 -2.30 12.92
CA ILE A 261 -4.22 -2.17 13.46
C ILE A 261 -3.78 -0.71 13.49
N PHE A 262 -4.16 0.05 12.46
CA PHE A 262 -3.79 1.46 12.32
C PHE A 262 -4.98 2.35 12.60
N THR A 263 -4.74 3.38 13.38
CA THR A 263 -5.72 4.42 13.68
C THR A 263 -5.17 5.77 13.30
N SER A 264 -6.06 6.69 12.95
CA SER A 264 -5.74 8.09 12.75
C SER A 264 -6.43 8.94 13.80
N TRP A 265 -5.73 9.95 14.29
CA TRP A 265 -6.28 10.99 15.12
C TRP A 265 -6.00 12.33 14.47
N GLY A 266 -7.05 13.05 14.09
CA GLY A 266 -6.97 14.36 13.48
C GLY A 266 -7.76 15.40 14.25
N THR A 267 -7.32 16.65 14.22
CA THR A 267 -8.04 17.76 14.84
C THR A 267 -7.81 19.06 14.10
N GLU A 268 -8.81 19.94 14.18
CA GLU A 268 -8.68 21.35 13.86
C GLU A 268 -8.43 22.15 15.14
N THR A 269 -7.57 23.14 15.09
CA THR A 269 -7.21 23.92 16.28
C THR A 269 -6.89 25.37 15.96
N PRO A 270 -7.39 26.31 16.78
CA PRO A 270 -6.95 27.70 16.74
C PRO A 270 -5.67 27.95 17.54
N HIS A 271 -5.08 26.90 18.18
CA HIS A 271 -3.86 27.03 18.96
C HIS A 271 -2.70 27.50 18.08
N LYS A 272 -1.90 28.44 18.62
CA LYS A 272 -0.72 28.98 17.93
C LYS A 272 0.55 28.37 18.45
N PHE A 273 1.33 27.80 17.55
CA PHE A 273 2.56 27.12 17.87
C PHE A 273 3.77 28.04 17.66
N THR A 274 4.79 27.90 18.51
CA THR A 274 6.11 28.37 18.15
C THR A 274 6.83 27.28 17.34
N GLU A 275 7.67 27.68 16.40
CA GLU A 275 8.46 26.69 15.61
C GLU A 275 9.29 25.78 16.51
N THR A 276 9.95 26.33 17.54
CA THR A 276 10.70 25.56 18.52
C THR A 276 9.82 24.60 19.34
N GLY A 277 8.61 25.03 19.72
CA GLY A 277 7.64 24.21 20.44
C GLY A 277 7.19 23.04 19.57
N LEU A 278 6.83 23.32 18.32
CA LEU A 278 6.40 22.29 17.38
C LEU A 278 7.50 21.25 17.13
N ARG A 279 8.75 21.67 16.94
CA ARG A 279 9.89 20.74 16.79
C ARG A 279 10.05 19.82 18.01
N ARG A 280 9.89 20.32 19.23
CA ARG A 280 9.91 19.49 20.47
C ARG A 280 8.76 18.52 20.51
N ILE A 281 7.56 18.91 20.08
CA ILE A 281 6.40 18.03 19.98
C ILE A 281 6.72 16.87 19.01
N LEU A 282 7.26 17.18 17.83
CA LEU A 282 7.59 16.16 16.82
C LEU A 282 8.70 15.22 17.31
N GLU A 283 9.71 15.70 18.05
CA GLU A 283 10.75 14.89 18.68
C GLU A 283 10.16 13.94 19.73
N ALA A 284 9.17 14.40 20.49
CA ALA A 284 8.52 13.57 21.51
C ALA A 284 7.70 12.41 20.92
N LEU A 285 7.24 12.51 19.68
CA LEU A 285 6.45 11.44 19.03
C LEU A 285 7.22 10.13 18.85
N ASP A 286 8.55 10.13 18.99
CA ASP A 286 9.37 8.91 18.97
C ASP A 286 9.22 8.08 20.29
N GLU A 287 8.58 8.64 21.35
CA GLU A 287 8.35 7.94 22.61
C GLU A 287 7.14 7.00 22.56
N ASN A 288 7.31 5.86 21.88
CA ASN A 288 6.25 4.87 21.64
C ASN A 288 5.50 4.40 22.89
N ALA A 289 6.18 4.38 24.05
CA ALA A 289 5.57 3.96 25.32
C ALA A 289 4.50 4.93 25.83
N VAL A 290 4.55 6.19 25.40
CA VAL A 290 3.66 7.27 25.86
C VAL A 290 2.55 7.51 24.85
N TYR A 291 2.89 7.64 23.56
CA TYR A 291 1.97 8.10 22.50
C TYR A 291 1.43 6.99 21.63
N GLY A 292 1.94 5.76 21.75
CA GLY A 292 1.72 4.67 20.80
C GLY A 292 2.78 4.69 19.69
N THR A 293 2.71 3.73 18.77
CA THR A 293 3.66 3.67 17.66
C THR A 293 3.21 4.63 16.56
N ILE A 294 3.77 5.84 16.55
CA ILE A 294 3.46 6.85 15.54
C ILE A 294 4.18 6.48 14.24
N LEU A 295 3.44 6.46 13.14
CA LEU A 295 3.97 6.18 11.80
C LEU A 295 4.12 7.44 10.97
N ARG A 296 3.21 8.40 11.14
CA ARG A 296 3.22 9.68 10.46
C ARG A 296 2.46 10.71 11.28
N ALA A 297 2.92 11.95 11.26
CA ALA A 297 2.11 13.09 11.63
C ALA A 297 2.30 14.20 10.59
N LYS A 298 1.20 14.81 10.16
CA LYS A 298 1.21 15.92 9.21
C LYS A 298 0.31 17.03 9.71
N GLY A 299 0.66 18.27 9.40
CA GLY A 299 -0.21 19.37 9.75
C GLY A 299 0.19 20.70 9.13
N ILE A 300 -0.78 21.62 9.22
CA ILE A 300 -0.65 23.03 8.91
C ILE A 300 -1.20 23.76 10.13
N VAL A 301 -0.40 24.53 10.84
CA VAL A 301 -0.79 25.21 12.07
C VAL A 301 -0.40 26.67 12.07
N ASP A 302 -1.16 27.51 12.78
CA ASP A 302 -0.88 28.95 12.95
C ASP A 302 0.39 29.11 13.83
N ALA A 303 1.30 29.95 13.40
CA ALA A 303 2.49 30.28 14.18
C ALA A 303 2.27 31.51 15.05
N SER A 304 2.90 31.54 16.23
CA SER A 304 2.79 32.66 17.17
C SER A 304 3.33 33.98 16.63
N ASP A 305 4.13 33.97 15.58
CA ASP A 305 4.72 35.14 14.92
C ASP A 305 3.91 35.66 13.72
N GLY A 306 2.75 35.06 13.45
CA GLY A 306 1.82 35.46 12.40
C GLY A 306 1.99 34.76 11.05
N ASP A 307 2.98 33.86 10.94
CA ASP A 307 3.15 32.97 9.79
C ASP A 307 2.35 31.67 9.97
N TRP A 308 2.53 30.72 9.05
CA TRP A 308 1.97 29.39 9.14
C TRP A 308 3.10 28.37 9.06
N LEU A 309 3.01 27.30 9.90
CA LEU A 309 3.95 26.20 9.96
C LEU A 309 3.31 24.95 9.35
N TYR A 310 4.01 24.39 8.41
CA TYR A 310 3.71 23.10 7.79
C TYR A 310 4.69 22.08 8.35
N PHE A 311 4.18 20.95 8.80
CA PHE A 311 5.05 19.89 9.29
C PHE A 311 4.70 18.51 8.72
N ASP A 312 5.71 17.69 8.59
CA ASP A 312 5.62 16.27 8.26
C ASP A 312 6.59 15.51 9.16
N TYR A 313 6.11 14.49 9.82
CA TYR A 313 6.88 13.62 10.71
C TYR A 313 6.74 12.17 10.27
N THR A 314 7.82 11.44 10.30
CA THR A 314 7.90 9.98 10.27
C THR A 314 8.93 9.53 11.29
N PRO A 315 8.87 8.29 11.86
CA PRO A 315 9.77 7.87 12.92
C PRO A 315 11.24 8.20 12.68
N GLY A 316 11.82 8.98 13.60
CA GLY A 316 13.20 9.44 13.55
C GLY A 316 13.48 10.59 12.58
N GLU A 317 12.47 11.19 11.95
CA GLU A 317 12.65 12.27 10.98
C GLU A 317 11.44 13.20 10.94
N TYR A 318 11.68 14.50 10.94
CA TYR A 318 10.63 15.48 10.74
C TYR A 318 11.11 16.69 9.94
N ASP A 319 10.18 17.34 9.25
CA ASP A 319 10.37 18.62 8.58
C ASP A 319 9.37 19.65 9.11
N VAL A 320 9.84 20.86 9.33
CA VAL A 320 8.99 22.02 9.68
C VAL A 320 9.38 23.17 8.78
N ARG A 321 8.43 23.61 7.96
CA ARG A 321 8.64 24.70 7.00
C ARG A 321 7.56 25.76 7.12
N ARG A 322 7.85 26.96 6.72
CA ARG A 322 6.89 28.06 6.62
C ARG A 322 6.13 27.99 5.30
N GLY A 323 4.86 28.36 5.32
CA GLY A 323 4.01 28.30 4.14
C GLY A 323 2.89 29.34 4.17
N SER A 324 2.03 29.29 3.15
CA SER A 324 0.88 30.20 3.03
C SER A 324 -0.16 29.96 4.11
N ALA A 325 -0.91 31.00 4.45
CA ALA A 325 -1.99 30.93 5.42
C ALA A 325 -3.07 29.93 5.02
N ALA A 326 -3.53 29.13 5.99
CA ALA A 326 -4.72 28.29 5.87
C ALA A 326 -5.91 28.91 6.60
N VAL A 327 -7.09 28.34 6.42
CA VAL A 327 -8.33 28.84 7.06
C VAL A 327 -8.31 28.59 8.56
N THR A 328 -7.80 27.42 8.98
CA THR A 328 -7.65 27.02 10.39
C THR A 328 -6.46 26.10 10.51
N GLY A 329 -5.88 26.03 11.72
CA GLY A 329 -4.85 25.04 12.03
C GLY A 329 -5.46 23.64 12.04
N ARG A 330 -4.80 22.68 11.41
CA ARG A 330 -5.22 21.28 11.35
C ARG A 330 -4.04 20.36 11.26
N PHE A 331 -4.17 19.19 11.86
CA PHE A 331 -3.16 18.14 11.73
C PHE A 331 -3.75 16.75 11.97
N CYS A 332 -3.02 15.74 11.53
CA CYS A 332 -3.37 14.34 11.66
C CYS A 332 -2.16 13.55 12.11
N VAL A 333 -2.38 12.59 13.02
CA VAL A 333 -1.40 11.62 13.50
C VAL A 333 -1.90 10.23 13.16
N ILE A 334 -1.07 9.43 12.51
CA ILE A 334 -1.37 8.05 12.08
C ILE A 334 -0.42 7.11 12.80
N GLY A 335 -0.96 6.03 13.36
CA GLY A 335 -0.15 5.06 14.05
C GLY A 335 -0.92 3.85 14.53
N SER A 336 -0.25 3.03 15.34
CA SER A 336 -0.85 1.86 15.98
C SER A 336 -0.90 2.07 17.50
N LYS A 337 -2.04 1.72 18.09
CA LYS A 337 -2.28 1.88 19.54
C LYS A 337 -2.08 3.32 20.03
N LEU A 338 -2.61 4.27 19.30
CA LEU A 338 -2.50 5.69 19.64
C LEU A 338 -3.09 5.99 21.02
N ASN A 339 -2.38 6.78 21.81
CA ASN A 339 -2.86 7.34 23.06
C ASN A 339 -3.34 8.78 22.81
N GLU A 340 -4.58 8.91 22.33
CA GLU A 340 -5.17 10.21 21.96
C GLU A 340 -5.11 11.23 23.10
N LYS A 341 -5.31 10.80 24.36
CA LYS A 341 -5.24 11.70 25.51
C LYS A 341 -3.85 12.30 25.67
N ALA A 342 -2.81 11.48 25.58
CA ALA A 342 -1.43 11.96 25.67
C ALA A 342 -1.05 12.83 24.45
N LEU A 343 -1.57 12.52 23.27
CA LEU A 343 -1.37 13.33 22.07
C LEU A 343 -2.05 14.71 22.19
N LYS A 344 -3.29 14.78 22.69
CA LYS A 344 -3.98 16.04 22.98
C LYS A 344 -3.18 16.91 23.96
N GLU A 345 -2.69 16.31 25.04
CA GLU A 345 -1.85 17.01 26.02
C GLU A 345 -0.52 17.50 25.38
N LEU A 346 0.12 16.69 24.52
CA LEU A 346 1.36 17.04 23.84
C LEU A 346 1.20 18.20 22.86
N PHE A 347 0.13 18.16 22.05
CA PHE A 347 -0.18 19.22 21.08
C PHE A 347 -0.92 20.41 21.67
N GLU A 348 -1.21 20.40 22.97
CA GLU A 348 -1.92 21.47 23.71
C GLU A 348 -3.29 21.78 23.06
N VAL A 349 -4.04 20.73 22.67
CA VAL A 349 -5.37 20.84 22.06
C VAL A 349 -6.42 20.10 22.88
N GLU A 350 -7.71 20.51 22.78
CA GLU A 350 -8.83 19.93 23.53
C GLU A 350 -9.39 18.61 22.94
#